data_8aa13a1ecd369140ce5a2da2e369afbe
#
_entry.id   8aa13a1ecd369140ce5a2da2e369afbe
#
_cell.length_a   1.000
_cell.length_b   1.000
_cell.length_c   1.000
_cell.angle_alpha   90.00
_cell.angle_beta   90.00
_cell.angle_gamma   90.00
#
_symmetry.space_group_name_H-M   'P 1'
#
loop_
_entity.id
_entity.type
_entity.pdbx_description
1 polymer ?
#
loop_
_entity_poly.entity_id
_entity_poly.type
_entity_poly.pdbx_seq_one_letter_code
_entity_poly.pdbx_strand_id
1 'polypeptide(L)'
;MSENIVSVNNLSVSFDYQENFLSKKQKIKAVNNINIKIKKGSFFGLVGESGSGKTTLGRAILGANKISQGNVIFHDDERDYDLTTITSKEMKDYRKKAQLIFQDPYAALSPRMTVRDIIAEPLEVMKITNSRQETDEKVREIASKCRLNLEHLRRYPHAFSGGQRQRISIARALVSNPKFIVADESVAALDVSIQADILNLLKQLQNELNLTYLFISHDLSVVAHVCDIVAVMYLGHIVEMAPSRKLFSNPKHPYTKALLSSIPSIDPENKSKAIELEGEIPSAMNPPSGCVFRTRCPHASADGKEGNIEMGLVEVEPDHLVDRCGVNCG
;
A
#
# COMPACT_ATOMS: atom_id res chain seq x y z
N MET A 1 -16.85 -17.46 -8.63
CA MET A 1 -15.51 -17.05 -8.22
C MET A 1 -15.60 -15.63 -7.65
N SER A 2 -14.88 -15.29 -6.57
CA SER A 2 -14.91 -13.93 -6.02
C SER A 2 -14.35 -12.94 -7.03
N GLU A 3 -15.03 -11.80 -7.23
CA GLU A 3 -14.52 -10.67 -8.04
C GLU A 3 -13.30 -10.01 -7.36
N ASN A 4 -13.22 -10.14 -6.03
CA ASN A 4 -12.14 -9.59 -5.24
C ASN A 4 -10.99 -10.60 -5.10
N ILE A 5 -9.76 -10.12 -5.05
CA ILE A 5 -8.57 -10.92 -4.71
C ILE A 5 -8.26 -10.86 -3.21
N VAL A 6 -8.56 -9.73 -2.57
CA VAL A 6 -8.36 -9.53 -1.12
C VAL A 6 -9.62 -8.92 -0.53
N SER A 7 -10.08 -9.51 0.57
CA SER A 7 -11.13 -8.95 1.43
C SER A 7 -10.55 -8.75 2.83
N VAL A 8 -10.62 -7.52 3.32
CA VAL A 8 -10.21 -7.14 4.68
C VAL A 8 -11.47 -6.77 5.44
N ASN A 9 -11.71 -7.44 6.55
CA ASN A 9 -12.94 -7.26 7.35
C ASN A 9 -12.59 -6.92 8.80
N ASN A 10 -13.02 -5.73 9.24
CA ASN A 10 -12.84 -5.20 10.60
C ASN A 10 -11.41 -5.34 11.13
N LEU A 11 -10.42 -5.18 10.24
CA LEU A 11 -9.02 -5.43 10.52
C LEU A 11 -8.46 -4.40 11.50
N SER A 12 -7.86 -4.89 12.58
CA SER A 12 -7.06 -4.08 13.49
C SER A 12 -5.69 -4.72 13.73
N VAL A 13 -4.66 -3.87 13.74
CA VAL A 13 -3.27 -4.26 14.05
C VAL A 13 -2.76 -3.37 15.17
N SER A 14 -2.31 -3.99 16.24
CA SER A 14 -1.78 -3.28 17.41
C SER A 14 -0.39 -3.77 17.74
N PHE A 15 0.45 -2.84 18.20
CA PHE A 15 1.80 -3.11 18.69
C PHE A 15 1.88 -2.78 20.17
N ASP A 16 2.60 -3.61 20.93
CA ASP A 16 2.92 -3.30 22.33
C ASP A 16 4.06 -2.27 22.33
N TYR A 17 3.87 -1.17 23.04
CA TYR A 17 4.86 -0.13 23.26
C TYR A 17 5.13 0.02 24.75
N GLN A 18 6.37 0.14 25.11
CA GLN A 18 6.81 0.37 26.46
C GLN A 18 7.95 1.40 26.46
N GLU A 19 7.71 2.55 27.03
CA GLU A 19 8.68 3.66 27.02
C GLU A 19 9.94 3.33 27.81
N ASN A 20 9.77 2.68 28.96
CA ASN A 20 10.86 2.23 29.85
C ASN A 20 10.51 0.87 30.43
N PHE A 21 11.51 0.10 30.85
CA PHE A 21 11.34 -1.23 31.43
C PHE A 21 10.35 -1.26 32.64
N LEU A 22 10.21 -0.15 33.34
CA LEU A 22 9.29 0.02 34.50
C LEU A 22 7.93 0.64 34.12
N SER A 23 7.76 1.15 32.89
CA SER A 23 6.51 1.76 32.46
C SER A 23 5.45 0.70 32.10
N LYS A 24 4.19 1.06 32.21
CA LYS A 24 3.06 0.18 31.81
C LYS A 24 3.08 -0.01 30.31
N LYS A 25 2.96 -1.26 29.85
CA LYS A 25 2.77 -1.57 28.43
C LYS A 25 1.50 -0.90 27.91
N GLN A 26 1.64 -0.15 26.84
CA GLN A 26 0.54 0.48 26.12
C GLN A 26 0.38 -0.20 24.74
N LYS A 27 -0.84 -0.24 24.23
CA LYS A 27 -1.09 -0.76 22.87
C LYS A 27 -1.30 0.40 21.89
N ILE A 28 -0.50 0.45 20.86
CA ILE A 28 -0.66 1.38 19.76
C ILE A 28 -1.46 0.68 18.67
N LYS A 29 -2.65 1.18 18.36
CA LYS A 29 -3.46 0.70 17.23
C LYS A 29 -3.02 1.39 15.95
N ALA A 30 -2.10 0.77 15.21
CA ALA A 30 -1.61 1.31 13.94
C ALA A 30 -2.61 1.14 12.79
N VAL A 31 -3.51 0.15 12.89
CA VAL A 31 -4.64 -0.08 11.98
C VAL A 31 -5.85 -0.36 12.85
N ASN A 32 -6.98 0.27 12.59
CA ASN A 32 -8.15 0.19 13.44
C ASN A 32 -9.43 0.06 12.60
N ASN A 33 -10.08 -1.10 12.73
CA ASN A 33 -11.38 -1.43 12.13
C ASN A 33 -11.48 -1.14 10.62
N ILE A 34 -10.48 -1.57 9.83
CA ILE A 34 -10.45 -1.34 8.38
C ILE A 34 -11.27 -2.39 7.64
N ASN A 35 -12.09 -1.90 6.72
CA ASN A 35 -12.88 -2.70 5.78
C ASN A 35 -12.56 -2.25 4.36
N ILE A 36 -11.89 -3.11 3.56
CA ILE A 36 -11.61 -2.87 2.15
C ILE A 36 -11.74 -4.15 1.34
N LYS A 37 -12.11 -4.01 0.07
CA LYS A 37 -12.13 -5.08 -0.92
C LYS A 37 -11.32 -4.64 -2.13
N ILE A 38 -10.34 -5.45 -2.52
CA ILE A 38 -9.47 -5.18 -3.67
C ILE A 38 -9.91 -6.12 -4.80
N LYS A 39 -10.35 -5.53 -5.91
CA LYS A 39 -10.80 -6.28 -7.10
C LYS A 39 -9.61 -6.90 -7.82
N LYS A 40 -9.81 -8.10 -8.40
CA LYS A 40 -8.80 -8.75 -9.25
C LYS A 40 -8.45 -7.84 -10.44
N GLY A 41 -7.17 -7.75 -10.77
CA GLY A 41 -6.66 -6.94 -11.88
C GLY A 41 -6.69 -5.43 -11.65
N SER A 42 -7.08 -4.94 -10.46
CA SER A 42 -7.11 -3.50 -10.18
C SER A 42 -5.79 -2.96 -9.60
N PHE A 43 -5.62 -1.66 -9.77
CA PHE A 43 -4.60 -0.87 -9.08
C PHE A 43 -5.27 -0.11 -7.94
N PHE A 44 -5.17 -0.63 -6.71
CA PHE A 44 -5.78 -0.03 -5.53
C PHE A 44 -4.78 0.87 -4.82
N GLY A 45 -5.04 2.18 -4.78
CA GLY A 45 -4.20 3.17 -4.13
C GLY A 45 -4.52 3.31 -2.63
N LEU A 46 -3.49 3.39 -1.81
CA LEU A 46 -3.61 3.71 -0.38
C LEU A 46 -2.73 4.91 -0.06
N VAL A 47 -3.35 6.03 0.28
CA VAL A 47 -2.67 7.31 0.50
C VAL A 47 -2.92 7.86 1.90
N GLY A 48 -2.09 8.81 2.33
CA GLY A 48 -2.19 9.50 3.61
C GLY A 48 -0.81 9.93 4.13
N GLU A 49 -0.79 10.74 5.18
CA GLU A 49 0.44 11.23 5.81
C GLU A 49 1.32 10.09 6.33
N SER A 50 2.62 10.39 6.55
CA SER A 50 3.54 9.45 7.20
C SER A 50 3.01 9.06 8.58
N GLY A 51 3.16 7.78 8.96
CA GLY A 51 2.63 7.28 10.23
C GLY A 51 1.11 6.98 10.25
N SER A 52 0.36 7.20 9.16
CA SER A 52 -1.09 6.89 9.12
C SER A 52 -1.43 5.40 9.19
N GLY A 53 -0.45 4.48 9.05
CA GLY A 53 -0.65 3.03 9.15
C GLY A 53 -0.63 2.26 7.83
N LYS A 54 -0.39 2.91 6.69
CA LYS A 54 -0.40 2.31 5.33
C LYS A 54 0.50 1.08 5.19
N THR A 55 1.78 1.23 5.52
CA THR A 55 2.75 0.12 5.50
C THR A 55 2.34 -1.02 6.43
N THR A 56 1.76 -0.69 7.60
CA THR A 56 1.26 -1.68 8.55
C THR A 56 0.10 -2.48 7.96
N LEU A 57 -0.84 -1.82 7.28
CA LEU A 57 -1.95 -2.45 6.58
C LEU A 57 -1.44 -3.35 5.45
N GLY A 58 -0.55 -2.85 4.59
CA GLY A 58 0.06 -3.64 3.51
C GLY A 58 0.77 -4.89 4.03
N ARG A 59 1.56 -4.76 5.11
CA ARG A 59 2.24 -5.89 5.76
C ARG A 59 1.28 -6.87 6.43
N ALA A 60 0.18 -6.39 7.00
CA ALA A 60 -0.85 -7.27 7.58
C ALA A 60 -1.54 -8.10 6.48
N ILE A 61 -1.84 -7.48 5.33
CA ILE A 61 -2.39 -8.19 4.17
C ILE A 61 -1.42 -9.26 3.64
N LEU A 62 -0.11 -9.04 3.73
CA LEU A 62 0.90 -10.04 3.36
C LEU A 62 1.18 -11.08 4.45
N GLY A 63 0.48 -11.03 5.58
CA GLY A 63 0.72 -11.93 6.72
C GLY A 63 2.09 -11.72 7.39
N ALA A 64 2.68 -10.52 7.24
CA ALA A 64 3.94 -10.14 7.87
C ALA A 64 3.74 -9.50 9.25
N ASN A 65 2.57 -8.90 9.49
CA ASN A 65 2.18 -8.37 10.80
C ASN A 65 1.07 -9.23 11.41
N LYS A 66 1.12 -9.41 12.73
CA LYS A 66 0.08 -10.13 13.46
C LYS A 66 -1.21 -9.32 13.48
N ILE A 67 -2.30 -9.96 13.08
CA ILE A 67 -3.65 -9.40 13.15
C ILE A 67 -4.12 -9.46 14.62
N SER A 68 -4.63 -8.33 15.14
CA SER A 68 -5.16 -8.24 16.50
C SER A 68 -6.66 -8.50 16.57
N GLN A 69 -7.41 -8.06 15.55
CA GLN A 69 -8.85 -8.26 15.39
C GLN A 69 -9.21 -8.27 13.90
N GLY A 70 -10.35 -8.88 13.56
CA GLY A 70 -10.82 -9.01 12.20
C GLY A 70 -10.08 -10.08 11.42
N ASN A 71 -10.22 -10.08 10.10
CA ASN A 71 -9.53 -11.03 9.23
C ASN A 71 -9.13 -10.42 7.89
N VAL A 72 -8.22 -11.10 7.21
CA VAL A 72 -7.83 -10.86 5.82
C VAL A 72 -8.02 -12.16 5.07
N ILE A 73 -8.85 -12.15 4.02
CA ILE A 73 -9.10 -13.29 3.16
C ILE A 73 -8.49 -13.00 1.80
N PHE A 74 -7.59 -13.85 1.35
CA PHE A 74 -7.06 -13.84 0.00
C PHE A 74 -7.82 -14.89 -0.83
N HIS A 75 -8.51 -14.44 -1.88
CA HIS A 75 -9.31 -15.26 -2.77
C HIS A 75 -8.48 -15.71 -3.97
N ASP A 76 -8.03 -16.95 -3.94
CA ASP A 76 -7.39 -17.58 -5.09
C ASP A 76 -8.41 -18.41 -5.89
N ASP A 77 -8.03 -18.80 -7.11
CA ASP A 77 -8.93 -19.56 -7.98
C ASP A 77 -9.17 -21.00 -7.47
N GLU A 78 -8.19 -21.54 -6.72
CA GLU A 78 -8.26 -22.88 -6.16
C GLU A 78 -8.91 -22.92 -4.77
N ARG A 79 -8.62 -21.93 -3.92
CA ARG A 79 -9.12 -21.85 -2.54
C ARG A 79 -8.90 -20.47 -1.93
N ASP A 80 -9.65 -20.16 -0.89
CA ASP A 80 -9.45 -18.98 -0.07
C ASP A 80 -8.40 -19.24 1.02
N TYR A 81 -7.61 -18.20 1.36
CA TYR A 81 -6.67 -18.19 2.47
C TYR A 81 -7.11 -17.16 3.51
N ASP A 82 -7.58 -17.60 4.67
CA ASP A 82 -7.81 -16.70 5.82
C ASP A 82 -6.51 -16.57 6.62
N LEU A 83 -5.91 -15.38 6.61
CA LEU A 83 -4.62 -15.14 7.24
C LEU A 83 -4.66 -15.20 8.78
N THR A 84 -5.83 -15.28 9.40
CA THR A 84 -5.97 -15.45 10.85
C THR A 84 -5.90 -16.90 11.28
N THR A 85 -6.28 -17.82 10.41
CA THR A 85 -6.34 -19.27 10.69
C THR A 85 -5.36 -20.08 9.86
N ILE A 86 -4.63 -19.44 8.94
CA ILE A 86 -3.72 -20.05 7.99
C ILE A 86 -2.61 -20.87 8.69
N THR A 87 -2.38 -22.08 8.24
CA THR A 87 -1.27 -22.93 8.71
C THR A 87 0.08 -22.47 8.14
N SER A 88 1.18 -22.89 8.78
CA SER A 88 2.53 -22.57 8.27
C SER A 88 2.80 -23.10 6.85
N LYS A 89 2.18 -24.21 6.47
CA LYS A 89 2.29 -24.77 5.11
C LYS A 89 1.54 -23.91 4.11
N GLU A 90 0.31 -23.53 4.43
CA GLU A 90 -0.52 -22.66 3.59
C GLU A 90 0.07 -21.26 3.47
N MET A 91 0.66 -20.72 4.55
CA MET A 91 1.37 -19.45 4.51
C MET A 91 2.53 -19.45 3.50
N LYS A 92 3.24 -20.58 3.35
CA LYS A 92 4.28 -20.71 2.32
C LYS A 92 3.70 -20.65 0.91
N ASP A 93 2.54 -21.28 0.68
CA ASP A 93 1.85 -21.24 -0.61
C ASP A 93 1.28 -19.85 -0.89
N TYR A 94 0.68 -19.21 0.11
CA TYR A 94 0.19 -17.84 0.02
C TYR A 94 1.31 -16.85 -0.39
N ARG A 95 2.49 -16.97 0.23
CA ARG A 95 3.65 -16.13 -0.07
C ARG A 95 4.18 -16.26 -1.49
N LYS A 96 3.88 -17.35 -2.21
CA LYS A 96 4.18 -17.43 -3.65
C LYS A 96 3.24 -16.55 -4.48
N LYS A 97 2.01 -16.35 -4.00
CA LYS A 97 0.92 -15.66 -4.70
C LYS A 97 0.83 -14.18 -4.36
N ALA A 98 1.37 -13.77 -3.20
CA ALA A 98 1.35 -12.38 -2.71
C ALA A 98 2.75 -11.92 -2.34
N GLN A 99 3.24 -10.85 -2.98
CA GLN A 99 4.62 -10.37 -2.88
C GLN A 99 4.68 -8.88 -2.52
N LEU A 100 5.85 -8.43 -2.05
CA LEU A 100 6.14 -7.05 -1.67
C LEU A 100 7.21 -6.45 -2.57
N ILE A 101 6.97 -5.25 -3.09
CA ILE A 101 7.99 -4.36 -3.63
C ILE A 101 8.32 -3.35 -2.53
N PHE A 102 9.57 -3.35 -2.07
CA PHE A 102 10.01 -2.53 -0.95
C PHE A 102 10.19 -1.05 -1.33
N GLN A 103 10.06 -0.19 -0.33
CA GLN A 103 10.21 1.26 -0.41
C GLN A 103 11.62 1.69 -0.86
N ASP A 104 12.65 1.11 -0.27
CA ASP A 104 14.05 1.44 -0.56
C ASP A 104 14.74 0.29 -1.31
N PRO A 105 15.01 0.45 -2.61
CA PRO A 105 15.71 -0.57 -3.39
C PRO A 105 17.16 -0.76 -2.95
N TYR A 106 17.77 0.21 -2.27
CA TYR A 106 19.12 0.08 -1.74
C TYR A 106 19.18 -0.87 -0.53
N ALA A 107 18.22 -0.72 0.39
CA ALA A 107 18.12 -1.59 1.56
C ALA A 107 17.57 -2.99 1.22
N ALA A 108 16.76 -3.09 0.15
CA ALA A 108 16.10 -4.34 -0.23
C ALA A 108 17.01 -5.33 -0.97
N LEU A 109 18.10 -4.85 -1.60
CA LEU A 109 18.98 -5.68 -2.42
C LEU A 109 20.29 -5.96 -1.68
N SER A 110 20.61 -7.25 -1.46
CA SER A 110 21.88 -7.64 -0.83
C SER A 110 23.07 -7.19 -1.70
N PRO A 111 24.00 -6.36 -1.18
CA PRO A 111 25.15 -5.90 -1.96
C PRO A 111 26.17 -7.03 -2.25
N ARG A 112 26.02 -8.19 -1.60
CA ARG A 112 26.91 -9.34 -1.73
C ARG A 112 26.42 -10.40 -2.73
N MET A 113 25.22 -10.21 -3.29
CA MET A 113 24.62 -11.12 -4.26
C MET A 113 24.64 -10.49 -5.65
N THR A 114 24.77 -11.31 -6.68
CA THR A 114 24.60 -10.85 -8.06
C THR A 114 23.12 -10.55 -8.32
N VAL A 115 22.82 -9.74 -9.35
CA VAL A 115 21.44 -9.46 -9.76
C VAL A 115 20.69 -10.76 -10.11
N ARG A 116 21.36 -11.71 -10.76
CA ARG A 116 20.82 -13.05 -11.04
C ARG A 116 20.39 -13.75 -9.76
N ASP A 117 21.25 -13.76 -8.74
CA ASP A 117 20.98 -14.48 -7.49
C ASP A 117 19.88 -13.80 -6.68
N ILE A 118 19.83 -12.46 -6.69
CA ILE A 118 18.77 -11.69 -6.04
C ILE A 118 17.39 -12.02 -6.65
N ILE A 119 17.31 -12.07 -7.99
CA ILE A 119 16.04 -12.37 -8.68
C ILE A 119 15.69 -13.86 -8.48
N ALA A 120 16.68 -14.77 -8.44
CA ALA A 120 16.47 -16.20 -8.25
C ALA A 120 16.07 -16.60 -6.82
N GLU A 121 16.46 -15.81 -5.81
CA GLU A 121 16.26 -16.13 -4.39
C GLU A 121 14.82 -16.61 -4.05
N PRO A 122 13.73 -15.93 -4.49
CA PRO A 122 12.38 -16.42 -4.21
C PRO A 122 12.10 -17.81 -4.82
N LEU A 123 12.60 -18.08 -6.02
CA LEU A 123 12.42 -19.38 -6.68
C LEU A 123 13.07 -20.50 -5.88
N GLU A 124 14.30 -20.27 -5.42
CA GLU A 124 15.11 -21.25 -4.69
C GLU A 124 14.58 -21.47 -3.26
N VAL A 125 14.30 -20.38 -2.52
CA VAL A 125 13.79 -20.43 -1.13
C VAL A 125 12.40 -21.07 -1.04
N MET A 126 11.51 -20.72 -1.99
CA MET A 126 10.15 -21.27 -2.03
C MET A 126 10.06 -22.59 -2.79
N LYS A 127 11.18 -23.11 -3.30
CA LYS A 127 11.27 -24.36 -4.06
C LYS A 127 10.28 -24.39 -5.23
N ILE A 128 10.27 -23.33 -6.04
CA ILE A 128 9.37 -23.18 -7.20
C ILE A 128 9.97 -23.89 -8.42
N THR A 129 11.30 -23.93 -8.51
CA THR A 129 12.04 -24.57 -9.59
C THR A 129 12.78 -25.83 -9.09
N ASN A 130 12.96 -26.80 -10.00
CA ASN A 130 13.58 -28.09 -9.70
C ASN A 130 15.03 -28.17 -10.18
N SER A 131 15.47 -27.24 -11.02
CA SER A 131 16.82 -27.21 -11.58
C SER A 131 17.35 -25.78 -11.71
N ARG A 132 18.68 -25.66 -11.75
CA ARG A 132 19.35 -24.39 -12.00
C ARG A 132 19.00 -23.81 -13.37
N GLN A 133 18.88 -24.68 -14.37
CA GLN A 133 18.52 -24.26 -15.72
C GLN A 133 17.12 -23.62 -15.75
N GLU A 134 16.11 -24.28 -15.15
CA GLU A 134 14.76 -23.72 -15.03
C GLU A 134 14.75 -22.39 -14.28
N THR A 135 15.55 -22.26 -13.21
CA THR A 135 15.72 -21.02 -12.47
C THR A 135 16.29 -19.90 -13.37
N ASP A 136 17.35 -20.22 -14.13
CA ASP A 136 18.00 -19.25 -15.01
C ASP A 136 17.07 -18.80 -16.17
N GLU A 137 16.26 -19.69 -16.71
CA GLU A 137 15.25 -19.37 -17.74
C GLU A 137 14.19 -18.39 -17.18
N LYS A 138 13.62 -18.68 -16.00
CA LYS A 138 12.63 -17.79 -15.35
C LYS A 138 13.23 -16.43 -14.97
N VAL A 139 14.47 -16.41 -14.47
CA VAL A 139 15.18 -15.16 -14.15
C VAL A 139 15.38 -14.31 -15.42
N ARG A 140 15.80 -14.91 -16.53
CA ARG A 140 15.99 -14.20 -17.81
C ARG A 140 14.67 -13.66 -18.35
N GLU A 141 13.60 -14.46 -18.29
CA GLU A 141 12.27 -14.04 -18.73
C GLU A 141 11.79 -12.83 -17.96
N ILE A 142 11.78 -12.88 -16.63
CA ILE A 142 11.27 -11.75 -15.82
C ILE A 142 12.19 -10.53 -15.89
N ALA A 143 13.50 -10.72 -15.96
CA ALA A 143 14.46 -9.64 -16.15
C ALA A 143 14.21 -8.89 -17.47
N SER A 144 13.92 -9.61 -18.56
CA SER A 144 13.56 -9.03 -19.87
C SER A 144 12.26 -8.23 -19.76
N LYS A 145 11.20 -8.77 -19.15
CA LYS A 145 9.93 -8.06 -18.91
C LYS A 145 10.12 -6.78 -18.08
N CYS A 146 11.05 -6.81 -17.11
CA CYS A 146 11.44 -5.62 -16.33
C CYS A 146 12.43 -4.69 -17.06
N ARG A 147 12.72 -4.92 -18.33
CA ARG A 147 13.63 -4.12 -19.17
C ARG A 147 15.04 -4.03 -18.58
N LEU A 148 15.53 -5.12 -17.97
CA LEU A 148 16.90 -5.26 -17.52
C LEU A 148 17.78 -5.82 -18.64
N ASN A 149 19.03 -5.34 -18.74
CA ASN A 149 20.00 -5.93 -19.68
C ASN A 149 20.47 -7.29 -19.14
N LEU A 150 20.21 -8.34 -19.90
CA LEU A 150 20.52 -9.73 -19.53
C LEU A 150 22.02 -9.99 -19.36
N GLU A 151 22.90 -9.25 -20.05
CA GLU A 151 24.34 -9.35 -19.89
C GLU A 151 24.81 -8.84 -18.51
N HIS A 152 24.02 -7.98 -17.87
CA HIS A 152 24.35 -7.41 -16.58
C HIS A 152 23.88 -8.25 -15.38
N LEU A 153 23.21 -9.38 -15.57
CA LEU A 153 22.69 -10.22 -14.48
C LEU A 153 23.78 -10.75 -13.54
N ARG A 154 25.04 -10.83 -14.01
CA ARG A 154 26.20 -11.25 -13.20
C ARG A 154 26.83 -10.10 -12.39
N ARG A 155 26.37 -8.86 -12.58
CA ARG A 155 26.87 -7.70 -11.82
C ARG A 155 26.20 -7.62 -10.46
N TYR A 156 26.82 -6.83 -9.58
CA TYR A 156 26.30 -6.53 -8.25
C TYR A 156 25.42 -5.27 -8.24
N PRO A 157 24.48 -5.12 -7.28
CA PRO A 157 23.55 -3.97 -7.24
C PRO A 157 24.23 -2.59 -7.27
N HIS A 158 25.40 -2.45 -6.67
CA HIS A 158 26.13 -1.17 -6.65
C HIS A 158 26.54 -0.64 -8.02
N ALA A 159 26.57 -1.50 -9.05
CA ALA A 159 26.87 -1.12 -10.44
C ALA A 159 25.66 -0.57 -11.21
N PHE A 160 24.49 -0.40 -10.55
CA PHE A 160 23.24 0.02 -11.19
C PHE A 160 22.72 1.34 -10.63
N SER A 161 22.04 2.14 -11.48
CA SER A 161 21.33 3.35 -11.07
C SER A 161 20.13 3.03 -10.16
N GLY A 162 19.56 4.02 -9.48
CA GLY A 162 18.39 3.88 -8.64
C GLY A 162 17.20 3.24 -9.36
N GLY A 163 16.87 3.72 -10.55
CA GLY A 163 15.79 3.16 -11.37
C GLY A 163 16.06 1.72 -11.84
N GLN A 164 17.33 1.38 -12.15
CA GLN A 164 17.70 0.00 -12.50
C GLN A 164 17.60 -0.92 -11.29
N ARG A 165 18.00 -0.47 -10.09
CA ARG A 165 17.80 -1.23 -8.84
C ARG A 165 16.33 -1.45 -8.54
N GLN A 166 15.48 -0.45 -8.80
CA GLN A 166 14.04 -0.61 -8.66
C GLN A 166 13.49 -1.67 -9.61
N ARG A 167 13.96 -1.72 -10.87
CA ARG A 167 13.60 -2.79 -11.82
C ARG A 167 14.06 -4.16 -11.35
N ILE A 168 15.22 -4.27 -10.68
CA ILE A 168 15.69 -5.52 -10.06
C ILE A 168 14.76 -5.93 -8.91
N SER A 169 14.36 -5.00 -8.05
CA SER A 169 13.41 -5.24 -6.96
C SER A 169 12.04 -5.71 -7.47
N ILE A 170 11.55 -5.09 -8.55
CA ILE A 170 10.31 -5.51 -9.24
C ILE A 170 10.47 -6.92 -9.80
N ALA A 171 11.57 -7.21 -10.51
CA ALA A 171 11.82 -8.54 -11.08
C ALA A 171 11.88 -9.62 -9.99
N ARG A 172 12.53 -9.35 -8.86
CA ARG A 172 12.57 -10.23 -7.68
C ARG A 172 11.17 -10.54 -7.14
N ALA A 173 10.31 -9.53 -7.04
CA ALA A 173 8.94 -9.72 -6.55
C ALA A 173 8.07 -10.53 -7.54
N LEU A 174 8.32 -10.37 -8.84
CA LEU A 174 7.48 -10.99 -9.88
C LEU A 174 7.94 -12.39 -10.32
N VAL A 175 9.16 -12.80 -10.02
CA VAL A 175 9.73 -14.07 -10.52
C VAL A 175 8.96 -15.30 -10.04
N SER A 176 8.26 -15.22 -8.91
CA SER A 176 7.38 -16.28 -8.40
C SER A 176 6.02 -16.35 -9.09
N ASN A 177 5.76 -15.48 -10.06
CA ASN A 177 4.48 -15.31 -10.77
C ASN A 177 3.30 -15.07 -9.79
N PRO A 178 3.38 -14.02 -8.94
CA PRO A 178 2.34 -13.72 -7.98
C PRO A 178 1.06 -13.21 -8.66
N LYS A 179 -0.05 -13.23 -7.93
CA LYS A 179 -1.33 -12.63 -8.34
C LYS A 179 -1.58 -11.26 -7.72
N PHE A 180 -0.92 -11.00 -6.58
CA PHE A 180 -1.10 -9.80 -5.80
C PHE A 180 0.24 -9.21 -5.35
N ILE A 181 0.39 -7.90 -5.51
CA ILE A 181 1.59 -7.15 -5.15
C ILE A 181 1.22 -5.99 -4.21
N VAL A 182 1.91 -5.91 -3.09
CA VAL A 182 1.95 -4.69 -2.29
C VAL A 182 3.17 -3.89 -2.74
N ALA A 183 2.96 -2.71 -3.31
CA ALA A 183 4.02 -1.77 -3.68
C ALA A 183 4.07 -0.66 -2.63
N ASP A 184 4.99 -0.78 -1.66
CA ASP A 184 5.09 0.13 -0.53
C ASP A 184 6.08 1.25 -0.85
N GLU A 185 5.57 2.46 -1.17
CA GLU A 185 6.34 3.66 -1.55
C GLU A 185 7.44 3.39 -2.59
N SER A 186 7.19 2.45 -3.48
CA SER A 186 8.17 1.85 -4.39
C SER A 186 8.79 2.81 -5.42
N VAL A 187 8.34 4.05 -5.50
CA VAL A 187 8.86 5.07 -6.43
C VAL A 187 9.28 6.36 -5.74
N ALA A 188 9.08 6.49 -4.42
CA ALA A 188 9.28 7.74 -3.69
C ALA A 188 10.72 8.26 -3.68
N ALA A 189 11.71 7.36 -3.78
CA ALA A 189 13.13 7.70 -3.77
C ALA A 189 13.74 7.94 -5.17
N LEU A 190 12.92 8.06 -6.20
CA LEU A 190 13.36 8.18 -7.60
C LEU A 190 13.08 9.58 -8.15
N ASP A 191 13.91 10.03 -9.10
CA ASP A 191 13.67 11.25 -9.87
C ASP A 191 12.36 11.14 -10.68
N VAL A 192 11.69 12.27 -10.91
CA VAL A 192 10.36 12.33 -11.54
C VAL A 192 10.28 11.58 -12.87
N SER A 193 11.31 11.70 -13.72
CA SER A 193 11.35 11.02 -15.03
C SER A 193 11.48 9.49 -14.86
N ILE A 194 12.32 9.04 -13.95
CA ILE A 194 12.50 7.62 -13.64
C ILE A 194 11.26 7.06 -12.96
N GLN A 195 10.62 7.84 -12.09
CA GLN A 195 9.35 7.49 -11.44
C GLN A 195 8.26 7.21 -12.49
N ALA A 196 8.09 8.09 -13.49
CA ALA A 196 7.14 7.89 -14.57
C ALA A 196 7.42 6.60 -15.36
N ASP A 197 8.69 6.32 -15.66
CA ASP A 197 9.13 5.11 -16.34
C ASP A 197 8.80 3.83 -15.56
N ILE A 198 9.00 3.84 -14.23
CA ILE A 198 8.68 2.70 -13.36
C ILE A 198 7.15 2.51 -13.26
N LEU A 199 6.38 3.58 -13.16
CA LEU A 199 4.92 3.50 -13.12
C LEU A 199 4.34 2.91 -14.41
N ASN A 200 4.85 3.35 -15.56
CA ASN A 200 4.49 2.79 -16.87
C ASN A 200 4.87 1.30 -16.95
N LEU A 201 6.02 0.91 -16.42
CA LEU A 201 6.43 -0.49 -16.34
C LEU A 201 5.47 -1.30 -15.47
N LEU A 202 5.09 -0.82 -14.27
CA LEU A 202 4.15 -1.50 -13.39
C LEU A 202 2.78 -1.67 -14.06
N LYS A 203 2.30 -0.65 -14.78
CA LYS A 203 1.03 -0.70 -15.52
C LYS A 203 1.09 -1.70 -16.68
N GLN A 204 2.21 -1.74 -17.42
CA GLN A 204 2.46 -2.73 -18.46
C GLN A 204 2.42 -4.16 -17.87
N LEU A 205 3.18 -4.39 -16.79
CA LEU A 205 3.25 -5.69 -16.13
C LEU A 205 1.90 -6.12 -15.52
N GLN A 206 1.09 -5.17 -15.03
CA GLN A 206 -0.28 -5.44 -14.59
C GLN A 206 -1.10 -6.09 -15.70
N ASN A 207 -1.08 -5.49 -16.88
CA ASN A 207 -1.86 -5.97 -18.03
C ASN A 207 -1.32 -7.30 -18.58
N GLU A 208 0.01 -7.45 -18.69
CA GLU A 208 0.64 -8.64 -19.26
C GLU A 208 0.51 -9.87 -18.35
N LEU A 209 0.56 -9.67 -17.04
CA LEU A 209 0.60 -10.75 -16.04
C LEU A 209 -0.70 -10.85 -15.22
N ASN A 210 -1.75 -10.06 -15.55
CA ASN A 210 -3.01 -9.98 -14.81
C ASN A 210 -2.81 -9.73 -13.30
N LEU A 211 -1.88 -8.82 -12.96
CA LEU A 211 -1.53 -8.52 -11.57
C LEU A 211 -2.57 -7.61 -10.92
N THR A 212 -2.72 -7.77 -9.62
CA THR A 212 -3.44 -6.82 -8.77
C THR A 212 -2.45 -6.12 -7.85
N TYR A 213 -2.57 -4.79 -7.72
CA TYR A 213 -1.69 -4.00 -6.87
C TYR A 213 -2.44 -3.36 -5.70
N LEU A 214 -1.83 -3.43 -4.52
CA LEU A 214 -2.03 -2.45 -3.45
C LEU A 214 -0.85 -1.48 -3.50
N PHE A 215 -1.09 -0.29 -4.02
CA PHE A 215 -0.08 0.74 -4.23
C PHE A 215 -0.13 1.78 -3.11
N ILE A 216 0.88 1.77 -2.26
CA ILE A 216 1.01 2.68 -1.13
C ILE A 216 1.91 3.84 -1.56
N SER A 217 1.39 5.06 -1.42
CA SER A 217 2.13 6.28 -1.75
C SER A 217 1.70 7.45 -0.87
N HIS A 218 2.59 8.40 -0.66
CA HIS A 218 2.25 9.73 -0.15
C HIS A 218 2.11 10.77 -1.28
N ASP A 219 2.51 10.42 -2.51
CA ASP A 219 2.36 11.27 -3.70
C ASP A 219 1.01 11.00 -4.37
N LEU A 220 0.08 11.94 -4.19
CA LEU A 220 -1.26 11.87 -4.74
C LEU A 220 -1.28 12.03 -6.26
N SER A 221 -0.32 12.76 -6.86
CA SER A 221 -0.23 12.94 -8.31
C SER A 221 0.04 11.61 -9.00
N VAL A 222 0.92 10.80 -8.43
CA VAL A 222 1.23 9.45 -8.89
C VAL A 222 0.01 8.55 -8.81
N VAL A 223 -0.67 8.59 -7.66
CA VAL A 223 -1.86 7.77 -7.40
C VAL A 223 -3.00 8.10 -8.35
N ALA A 224 -3.23 9.40 -8.61
CA ALA A 224 -4.22 9.86 -9.59
C ALA A 224 -4.01 9.26 -10.98
N HIS A 225 -2.75 9.06 -11.36
CA HIS A 225 -2.38 8.58 -12.70
C HIS A 225 -2.52 7.07 -12.87
N VAL A 226 -2.23 6.28 -11.83
CA VAL A 226 -2.13 4.82 -11.97
C VAL A 226 -3.25 4.03 -11.29
N CYS A 227 -3.91 4.58 -10.27
CA CYS A 227 -4.88 3.84 -9.48
C CYS A 227 -6.30 3.93 -10.02
N ASP A 228 -7.03 2.81 -9.92
CA ASP A 228 -8.46 2.72 -10.30
C ASP A 228 -9.35 3.19 -9.13
N ILE A 229 -9.02 2.75 -7.91
CA ILE A 229 -9.70 3.09 -6.65
C ILE A 229 -8.64 3.63 -5.70
N VAL A 230 -9.00 4.63 -4.89
CA VAL A 230 -8.11 5.22 -3.90
C VAL A 230 -8.79 5.25 -2.54
N ALA A 231 -8.08 4.78 -1.52
CA ALA A 231 -8.44 4.89 -0.11
C ALA A 231 -7.48 5.86 0.59
N VAL A 232 -8.05 6.82 1.32
CA VAL A 232 -7.31 7.81 2.10
C VAL A 232 -7.29 7.36 3.56
N MET A 233 -6.09 7.25 4.12
CA MET A 233 -5.88 6.73 5.47
C MET A 233 -5.33 7.82 6.41
N TYR A 234 -5.94 7.95 7.58
CA TYR A 234 -5.52 8.87 8.64
C TYR A 234 -5.59 8.16 10.00
N LEU A 235 -4.49 8.20 10.77
CA LEU A 235 -4.39 7.61 12.12
C LEU A 235 -5.00 6.21 12.26
N GLY A 236 -4.66 5.30 11.35
CA GLY A 236 -5.14 3.92 11.38
C GLY A 236 -6.54 3.69 10.80
N HIS A 237 -7.24 4.71 10.33
CA HIS A 237 -8.59 4.61 9.77
C HIS A 237 -8.62 4.99 8.30
N ILE A 238 -9.49 4.37 7.51
CA ILE A 238 -9.86 4.88 6.18
C ILE A 238 -10.92 5.96 6.39
N VAL A 239 -10.63 7.17 5.92
CA VAL A 239 -11.51 8.33 6.06
C VAL A 239 -12.31 8.62 4.79
N GLU A 240 -11.80 8.22 3.64
CA GLU A 240 -12.49 8.33 2.36
C GLU A 240 -12.00 7.25 1.39
N MET A 241 -12.88 6.69 0.56
CA MET A 241 -12.55 5.73 -0.47
C MET A 241 -13.48 5.89 -1.67
N ALA A 242 -12.91 6.05 -2.86
CA ALA A 242 -13.69 6.21 -4.09
C ALA A 242 -12.89 5.79 -5.33
N PRO A 243 -13.55 5.63 -6.49
CA PRO A 243 -12.87 5.61 -7.78
C PRO A 243 -11.96 6.84 -7.93
N SER A 244 -10.74 6.65 -8.44
CA SER A 244 -9.71 7.69 -8.50
C SER A 244 -10.26 9.01 -9.07
N ARG A 245 -10.92 8.95 -10.23
CA ARG A 245 -11.51 10.14 -10.87
C ARG A 245 -12.47 10.91 -9.95
N LYS A 246 -13.33 10.20 -9.21
CA LYS A 246 -14.29 10.84 -8.28
C LYS A 246 -13.56 11.47 -7.10
N LEU A 247 -12.65 10.77 -6.49
CA LEU A 247 -11.91 11.25 -5.32
C LEU A 247 -11.14 12.54 -5.64
N PHE A 248 -10.49 12.60 -6.80
CA PHE A 248 -9.69 13.76 -7.22
C PHE A 248 -10.55 14.93 -7.70
N SER A 249 -11.71 14.68 -8.33
CA SER A 249 -12.60 15.76 -8.82
C SER A 249 -13.56 16.28 -7.76
N ASN A 250 -13.98 15.47 -6.80
CA ASN A 250 -15.00 15.81 -5.82
C ASN A 250 -14.74 15.15 -4.46
N PRO A 251 -13.61 15.48 -3.79
CA PRO A 251 -13.30 14.96 -2.46
C PRO A 251 -14.35 15.44 -1.45
N LYS A 252 -14.76 14.55 -0.55
CA LYS A 252 -15.79 14.85 0.45
C LYS A 252 -15.18 15.14 1.80
N HIS A 253 -14.26 14.28 2.27
CA HIS A 253 -13.67 14.41 3.60
C HIS A 253 -12.73 15.63 3.69
N PRO A 254 -12.81 16.47 4.74
CA PRO A 254 -11.96 17.65 4.89
C PRO A 254 -10.45 17.36 4.82
N TYR A 255 -10.02 16.24 5.36
CA TYR A 255 -8.63 15.80 5.26
C TYR A 255 -8.20 15.51 3.81
N THR A 256 -9.04 14.85 3.04
CA THR A 256 -8.77 14.58 1.60
C THR A 256 -8.70 15.89 0.81
N LYS A 257 -9.62 16.84 1.09
CA LYS A 257 -9.59 18.18 0.48
C LYS A 257 -8.27 18.89 0.77
N ALA A 258 -7.81 18.86 2.02
CA ALA A 258 -6.54 19.47 2.41
C ALA A 258 -5.34 18.80 1.73
N LEU A 259 -5.29 17.46 1.71
CA LEU A 259 -4.23 16.72 1.01
C LEU A 259 -4.18 17.07 -0.48
N LEU A 260 -5.34 17.10 -1.16
CA LEU A 260 -5.41 17.42 -2.58
C LEU A 260 -5.07 18.88 -2.88
N SER A 261 -5.40 19.80 -1.98
CA SER A 261 -5.06 21.22 -2.12
C SER A 261 -3.55 21.50 -2.07
N SER A 262 -2.76 20.57 -1.51
CA SER A 262 -1.30 20.67 -1.46
C SER A 262 -0.60 20.24 -2.74
N ILE A 263 -1.33 19.64 -3.70
CA ILE A 263 -0.78 19.27 -5.02
C ILE A 263 -0.54 20.55 -5.82
N PRO A 264 0.70 20.82 -6.28
CA PRO A 264 0.98 21.98 -7.10
C PRO A 264 0.17 21.94 -8.41
N SER A 265 -0.59 23.01 -8.69
CA SER A 265 -1.25 23.16 -9.99
C SER A 265 -0.23 23.63 -11.03
N ILE A 266 -0.25 23.00 -12.21
CA ILE A 266 0.54 23.45 -13.36
C ILE A 266 -0.09 24.72 -14.00
N ASP A 267 -1.38 24.96 -13.74
CA ASP A 267 -2.09 26.12 -14.26
C ASP A 267 -1.82 27.36 -13.39
N PRO A 268 -1.14 28.40 -13.93
CA PRO A 268 -0.82 29.61 -13.19
C PRO A 268 -2.07 30.43 -12.77
N GLU A 269 -3.18 30.28 -13.52
CA GLU A 269 -4.43 31.00 -13.26
C GLU A 269 -5.29 30.31 -12.22
N ASN A 270 -5.06 29.03 -11.98
CA ASN A 270 -5.84 28.18 -11.05
C ASN A 270 -5.04 27.83 -9.79
N LYS A 271 -4.45 28.82 -9.15
CA LYS A 271 -3.77 28.64 -7.85
C LYS A 271 -4.80 28.33 -6.78
N SER A 272 -5.17 27.06 -6.61
CA SER A 272 -5.89 26.65 -5.40
C SER A 272 -5.02 27.00 -4.19
N LYS A 273 -5.55 27.84 -3.27
CA LYS A 273 -4.86 28.11 -2.01
C LYS A 273 -4.79 26.79 -1.25
N ALA A 274 -3.57 26.35 -0.91
CA ALA A 274 -3.40 25.19 -0.07
C ALA A 274 -4.19 25.38 1.24
N ILE A 275 -4.96 24.37 1.60
CA ILE A 275 -5.69 24.37 2.88
C ILE A 275 -4.68 23.97 3.95
N GLU A 276 -4.26 24.94 4.75
CA GLU A 276 -3.38 24.68 5.88
C GLU A 276 -4.16 23.98 6.99
N LEU A 277 -3.69 22.78 7.37
CA LEU A 277 -4.24 22.06 8.50
C LEU A 277 -3.54 22.56 9.78
N GLU A 278 -4.32 23.15 10.67
CA GLU A 278 -3.81 23.60 11.96
C GLU A 278 -3.51 22.44 12.90
N GLY A 279 -2.45 22.56 13.70
CA GLY A 279 -2.07 21.61 14.72
C GLY A 279 -1.24 20.41 14.21
N GLU A 280 -0.67 19.68 15.17
CA GLU A 280 0.14 18.50 14.92
C GLU A 280 -0.72 17.25 14.72
N ILE A 281 -0.15 16.24 14.06
CA ILE A 281 -0.79 14.92 13.94
C ILE A 281 -0.88 14.32 15.34
N PRO A 282 -2.09 13.96 15.82
CA PRO A 282 -2.23 13.34 17.13
C PRO A 282 -1.45 12.04 17.25
N SER A 283 -0.96 11.75 18.43
CA SER A 283 -0.24 10.51 18.68
C SER A 283 -1.15 9.28 18.51
N ALA A 284 -0.68 8.27 17.79
CA ALA A 284 -1.35 7.00 17.69
C ALA A 284 -1.43 6.23 19.03
N MET A 285 -0.68 6.66 20.06
CA MET A 285 -0.78 6.14 21.42
C MET A 285 -2.04 6.63 22.16
N ASN A 286 -2.43 7.89 21.91
CA ASN A 286 -3.61 8.52 22.52
C ASN A 286 -4.45 9.17 21.40
N PRO A 287 -5.10 8.37 20.53
CA PRO A 287 -5.91 8.93 19.45
C PRO A 287 -7.09 9.70 20.02
N PRO A 288 -7.54 10.78 19.36
CA PRO A 288 -8.76 11.49 19.74
C PRO A 288 -9.97 10.55 19.81
N SER A 289 -10.85 10.76 20.77
CA SER A 289 -12.14 10.04 20.83
C SER A 289 -13.04 10.43 19.66
N GLY A 290 -13.89 9.52 19.19
CA GLY A 290 -14.74 9.77 18.03
C GLY A 290 -13.94 9.94 16.75
N CYS A 291 -14.17 11.02 16.01
CA CYS A 291 -13.44 11.31 14.78
C CYS A 291 -11.97 11.60 15.05
N VAL A 292 -11.07 10.78 14.52
CA VAL A 292 -9.62 10.94 14.71
C VAL A 292 -9.05 12.21 14.07
N PHE A 293 -9.76 12.81 13.12
CA PHE A 293 -9.35 14.06 12.46
C PHE A 293 -9.89 15.31 13.16
N ARG A 294 -10.76 15.20 14.18
CA ARG A 294 -11.46 16.32 14.82
C ARG A 294 -10.57 17.46 15.32
N THR A 295 -9.36 17.14 15.76
CA THR A 295 -8.41 18.14 16.30
C THR A 295 -7.78 19.03 15.24
N ARG A 296 -7.84 18.62 13.97
CA ARG A 296 -7.31 19.33 12.80
C ARG A 296 -8.39 19.69 11.79
N CYS A 297 -9.65 19.35 12.07
CA CYS A 297 -10.76 19.59 11.15
C CYS A 297 -11.24 21.05 11.26
N PRO A 298 -11.15 21.86 10.17
CA PRO A 298 -11.62 23.26 10.20
C PRO A 298 -13.14 23.36 10.31
N HIS A 299 -13.87 22.28 10.01
CA HIS A 299 -15.33 22.22 9.98
C HIS A 299 -15.91 21.34 11.09
N ALA A 300 -15.14 21.05 12.16
CA ALA A 300 -15.63 20.17 13.22
C ALA A 300 -16.90 20.78 13.87
N SER A 301 -18.01 20.03 13.80
CA SER A 301 -19.25 20.34 14.52
C SER A 301 -19.03 20.30 16.03
N ALA A 302 -19.99 20.81 16.83
CA ALA A 302 -19.93 20.73 18.28
C ALA A 302 -19.75 19.26 18.76
N ASP A 303 -20.60 18.34 18.28
CA ASP A 303 -20.50 16.91 18.58
C ASP A 303 -19.18 16.29 18.10
N GLY A 304 -18.66 16.75 16.94
CA GLY A 304 -17.36 16.36 16.44
C GLY A 304 -16.23 16.79 17.36
N LYS A 305 -16.24 18.02 17.88
CA LYS A 305 -15.25 18.53 18.83
C LYS A 305 -15.27 17.78 20.16
N GLU A 306 -16.45 17.37 20.62
CA GLU A 306 -16.63 16.57 21.85
C GLU A 306 -16.26 15.10 21.66
N GLY A 307 -16.13 14.63 20.43
CA GLY A 307 -15.77 13.24 20.12
C GLY A 307 -16.92 12.26 20.21
N ASN A 308 -18.15 12.74 20.03
CA ASN A 308 -19.39 11.94 20.12
C ASN A 308 -19.73 11.22 18.82
N ILE A 309 -19.06 11.55 17.69
CA ILE A 309 -19.31 10.93 16.38
C ILE A 309 -18.45 9.66 16.23
N GLU A 310 -19.09 8.51 16.06
CA GLU A 310 -18.41 7.26 15.79
C GLU A 310 -17.84 7.23 14.37
N MET A 311 -16.61 6.72 14.24
CA MET A 311 -15.96 6.47 12.96
C MET A 311 -16.66 5.32 12.21
N GLY A 312 -16.73 5.46 10.91
CA GLY A 312 -17.25 4.41 10.04
C GLY A 312 -17.58 4.95 8.65
N LEU A 313 -17.18 4.21 7.62
CA LEU A 313 -17.46 4.57 6.24
C LEU A 313 -18.95 4.42 5.92
N VAL A 314 -19.52 5.44 5.29
CA VAL A 314 -20.87 5.43 4.73
C VAL A 314 -20.80 5.81 3.25
N GLU A 315 -21.62 5.20 2.43
CA GLU A 315 -21.71 5.51 1.02
C GLU A 315 -22.52 6.80 0.81
N VAL A 316 -21.88 7.82 0.28
CA VAL A 316 -22.51 9.14 0.00
C VAL A 316 -22.92 9.29 -1.45
N GLU A 317 -22.25 8.59 -2.35
CA GLU A 317 -22.56 8.48 -3.77
C GLU A 317 -22.18 7.04 -4.21
N PRO A 318 -22.68 6.51 -5.33
CA PRO A 318 -22.30 5.18 -5.80
C PRO A 318 -20.78 5.00 -5.84
N ASP A 319 -20.27 3.97 -5.14
CA ASP A 319 -18.84 3.65 -4.98
C ASP A 319 -18.00 4.75 -4.28
N HIS A 320 -18.62 5.74 -3.61
CA HIS A 320 -17.93 6.79 -2.88
C HIS A 320 -18.26 6.69 -1.38
N LEU A 321 -17.32 6.18 -0.62
CA LEU A 321 -17.44 5.99 0.82
C LEU A 321 -16.66 7.07 1.57
N VAL A 322 -17.30 7.65 2.58
CA VAL A 322 -16.71 8.71 3.42
C VAL A 322 -16.97 8.37 4.87
N ASP A 323 -16.03 8.69 5.75
CA ASP A 323 -16.27 8.55 7.18
C ASP A 323 -17.43 9.45 7.65
N ARG A 324 -18.26 8.94 8.57
CA ARG A 324 -19.46 9.62 9.07
C ARG A 324 -19.18 11.04 9.56
N CYS A 325 -18.04 11.26 10.17
CA CYS A 325 -17.63 12.59 10.59
C CYS A 325 -17.44 13.52 9.38
N GLY A 326 -16.79 13.03 8.31
CA GLY A 326 -16.58 13.81 7.08
C GLY A 326 -17.88 14.25 6.41
N VAL A 327 -18.95 13.44 6.51
CA VAL A 327 -20.30 13.78 5.99
C VAL A 327 -20.96 14.88 6.83
N ASN A 328 -20.78 14.85 8.16
CA ASN A 328 -21.43 15.79 9.09
C ASN A 328 -20.65 17.08 9.29
N CYS A 329 -19.43 17.17 8.80
CA CYS A 329 -18.55 18.34 8.91
C CYS A 329 -18.43 19.13 7.58
N GLY A 330 -19.12 18.73 6.53
CA GLY A 330 -19.01 19.30 5.19
C GLY A 330 -20.04 20.34 4.85
#